data_8bffcbbdc2a75f41f6ffc473a2667649
#
_entry.id   8bffcbbdc2a75f41f6ffc473a2667649
#
_cell.length_a   1.000
_cell.length_b   1.000
_cell.length_c   1.000
_cell.angle_alpha   90.00
_cell.angle_beta   90.00
_cell.angle_gamma   90.00
#
_symmetry.space_group_name_H-M   'P 1'
#
loop_
_entity.id
_entity.type
_entity.pdbx_description
1 polymer ?
#
loop_
_entity_poly.entity_id
_entity_poly.type
_entity_poly.pdbx_seq_one_letter_code
_entity_poly.pdbx_strand_id
1 'polypeptide(L)' 'MSSITVELELPQDWKRFQMPFALKARLSSLLDEQDKTGKLSKVEREEAQALTELVDLLSLMKLRAERAGLNKR' A
#
# COMPACT_ATOMS: atom_id res chain seq x y z
N MET A 1 -7.06 -7.93 20.18
CA MET A 1 -6.56 -7.29 18.95
C MET A 1 -6.74 -8.22 17.78
N SER A 2 -7.45 -7.77 16.80
CA SER A 2 -7.57 -8.55 15.58
C SER A 2 -6.36 -8.25 14.69
N SER A 3 -5.65 -9.27 14.28
CA SER A 3 -4.63 -9.14 13.26
C SER A 3 -5.27 -9.38 11.90
N ILE A 4 -5.02 -8.49 10.98
CA ILE A 4 -5.46 -8.65 9.61
C ILE A 4 -4.31 -9.28 8.84
N THR A 5 -4.56 -10.46 8.30
CA THR A 5 -3.58 -11.09 7.43
C THR A 5 -3.92 -10.71 5.99
N VAL A 6 -3.02 -10.02 5.33
CA VAL A 6 -3.17 -9.69 3.92
C VAL A 6 -2.24 -10.59 3.14
N GLU A 7 -2.83 -11.46 2.30
CA GLU A 7 -2.03 -12.25 1.38
C GLU A 7 -1.77 -11.43 0.13
N LEU A 8 -0.51 -11.16 -0.13
CA LEU A 8 -0.09 -10.46 -1.32
C LEU A 8 0.69 -11.45 -2.20
N GLU A 9 0.21 -11.64 -3.43
CA GLU A 9 1.02 -12.31 -4.43
C GLU A 9 2.08 -11.33 -4.91
N LEU A 10 3.33 -11.63 -4.58
CA LEU A 10 4.43 -10.82 -5.05
C LEU A 10 4.77 -11.22 -6.48
N PRO A 11 4.78 -10.27 -7.41
CA PRO A 11 5.15 -10.57 -8.78
C PRO A 11 6.63 -10.92 -8.87
N GLN A 12 6.99 -11.84 -9.74
CA GLN A 12 8.38 -12.16 -10.01
C GLN A 12 9.09 -10.99 -10.71
N ASP A 13 8.34 -10.21 -11.47
CA ASP A 13 8.87 -9.05 -12.17
C ASP A 13 8.29 -7.78 -11.55
N TRP A 14 9.07 -7.12 -10.72
CA TRP A 14 8.67 -5.90 -10.04
C TRP A 14 8.43 -4.72 -10.98
N LYS A 15 8.96 -4.77 -12.19
CA LYS A 15 8.72 -3.71 -13.18
C LYS A 15 7.27 -3.68 -13.62
N ARG A 16 6.61 -4.84 -13.61
CA ARG A 16 5.20 -4.97 -13.97
C ARG A 16 4.29 -4.89 -12.75
N PHE A 17 4.86 -4.68 -11.58
CA PHE A 17 4.05 -4.62 -10.38
C PHE A 17 3.07 -3.46 -10.45
N GLN A 18 1.82 -3.76 -10.14
CA GLN A 18 0.79 -2.75 -9.97
C GLN A 18 0.21 -2.91 -8.58
N MET A 19 -0.03 -1.77 -7.94
CA MET A 19 -0.62 -1.78 -6.60
C MET A 19 -1.97 -2.47 -6.64
N PRO A 20 -2.24 -3.46 -5.75
CA PRO A 20 -3.53 -4.12 -5.72
C PRO A 20 -4.68 -3.12 -5.58
N PHE A 21 -5.69 -3.29 -6.41
CA PHE A 21 -6.84 -2.39 -6.41
C PHE A 21 -7.52 -2.31 -5.04
N ALA A 22 -7.70 -3.45 -4.38
CA ALA A 22 -8.36 -3.50 -3.08
C ALA A 22 -7.60 -2.66 -2.03
N LEU A 23 -6.26 -2.68 -2.07
CA LEU A 23 -5.43 -1.89 -1.18
C LEU A 23 -5.63 -0.40 -1.41
N LYS A 24 -5.59 0.03 -2.67
CA LYS A 24 -5.82 1.43 -3.02
C LYS A 24 -7.23 1.87 -2.66
N ALA A 25 -8.22 1.05 -2.96
CA ALA A 25 -9.61 1.36 -2.69
C ALA A 25 -9.87 1.54 -1.20
N ARG A 26 -9.30 0.68 -0.37
CA ARG A 26 -9.47 0.79 1.08
C ARG A 26 -8.81 2.05 1.63
N LEU A 27 -7.59 2.34 1.20
CA LEU A 27 -6.89 3.54 1.63
C LEU A 27 -7.63 4.80 1.19
N SER A 28 -8.09 4.85 -0.05
CA SER A 28 -8.88 5.98 -0.55
C SER A 28 -10.16 6.16 0.24
N SER A 29 -10.84 5.06 0.59
CA SER A 29 -12.06 5.11 1.39
C SER A 29 -11.82 5.72 2.77
N LEU A 30 -10.72 5.33 3.43
CA LEU A 30 -10.37 5.87 4.74
C LEU A 30 -10.02 7.36 4.66
N LEU A 31 -9.28 7.76 3.65
CA LEU A 31 -8.93 9.17 3.44
C LEU A 31 -10.15 10.02 3.13
N ASP A 32 -11.07 9.50 2.32
CA ASP A 32 -12.32 10.19 2.00
C ASP A 32 -13.18 10.38 3.26
N GLU A 33 -13.25 9.38 4.11
CA GLU A 33 -13.98 9.48 5.37
C GLU A 33 -13.36 10.52 6.29
N GLN A 34 -12.03 10.57 6.37
CA GLN A 34 -11.34 11.58 7.13
C GLN A 34 -11.65 12.98 6.60
N ASP A 35 -11.68 13.16 5.29
CA ASP A 35 -11.99 14.44 4.66
C ASP A 35 -13.44 14.87 4.95
N LYS A 36 -14.37 13.92 4.96
CA LYS A 36 -15.79 14.22 5.19
C LYS A 36 -16.10 14.54 6.64
N THR A 37 -15.56 13.76 7.57
CA THR A 37 -15.91 13.86 8.98
C THR A 37 -14.84 14.57 9.80
N GLY A 38 -13.65 14.71 9.26
CA GLY A 38 -12.48 15.23 9.96
C GLY A 38 -11.94 14.29 11.02
N LYS A 39 -12.51 13.10 11.15
CA LYS A 39 -12.12 12.14 12.18
C LYS A 39 -12.16 10.73 11.66
N LEU A 40 -11.20 9.94 12.12
CA LEU A 40 -11.22 8.49 11.99
C LEU A 40 -11.23 7.90 13.40
N SER A 41 -11.85 6.74 13.57
CA SER A 41 -11.73 6.00 14.81
C SER A 41 -10.26 5.61 15.02
N LYS A 42 -9.90 5.22 16.24
CA LYS A 42 -8.54 4.77 16.52
C LYS A 42 -8.14 3.60 15.63
N VAL A 43 -9.04 2.62 15.46
CA VAL A 43 -8.78 1.46 14.61
C VAL A 43 -8.61 1.86 13.16
N GLU A 44 -9.43 2.77 12.66
CA GLU A 44 -9.35 3.25 11.29
C GLU A 44 -8.05 4.04 11.05
N ARG A 45 -7.60 4.83 12.03
CA ARG A 45 -6.33 5.55 11.92
C ARG A 45 -5.15 4.59 11.86
N GLU A 46 -5.16 3.57 12.69
CA GLU A 46 -4.12 2.56 12.69
C GLU A 46 -4.11 1.80 11.37
N GLU A 47 -5.28 1.47 10.84
CA GLU A 47 -5.41 0.82 9.55
C GLU A 47 -4.88 1.71 8.42
N ALA A 48 -5.26 2.98 8.40
CA ALA A 48 -4.80 3.92 7.38
C ALA A 48 -3.28 4.09 7.42
N GLN A 49 -2.71 4.17 8.62
CA GLN A 49 -1.27 4.28 8.77
C GLN A 49 -0.56 3.02 8.27
N ALA A 50 -1.06 1.86 8.63
CA ALA A 50 -0.48 0.59 8.19
C ALA A 50 -0.55 0.44 6.66
N LEU A 51 -1.68 0.82 6.06
CA LEU A 51 -1.84 0.77 4.62
C LEU A 51 -0.90 1.74 3.91
N THR A 52 -0.74 2.94 4.45
CA THR A 52 0.18 3.94 3.91
C THR A 52 1.62 3.42 3.94
N GLU A 53 2.04 2.84 5.05
CA GLU A 53 3.38 2.28 5.20
C GLU A 53 3.60 1.12 4.21
N LEU A 54 2.59 0.28 4.02
CA LEU A 54 2.67 -0.83 3.08
C LEU A 54 2.77 -0.32 1.63
N VAL A 55 1.97 0.67 1.26
CA VAL A 55 2.02 1.28 -0.07
C VAL A 55 3.40 1.88 -0.32
N ASP A 56 3.93 2.59 0.66
CA ASP A 56 5.25 3.21 0.55
C ASP A 56 6.34 2.16 0.39
N LEU A 57 6.27 1.08 1.16
CA LEU A 57 7.24 -0.02 1.07
C LEU A 57 7.20 -0.68 -0.32
N LEU A 58 6.01 -1.01 -0.80
CA LEU A 58 5.85 -1.65 -2.10
C LEU A 58 6.31 -0.74 -3.23
N SER A 59 6.03 0.56 -3.13
CA SER A 59 6.47 1.54 -4.12
C SER A 59 7.99 1.66 -4.14
N LEU A 60 8.62 1.64 -2.96
CA LEU A 60 10.08 1.68 -2.84
C LEU A 60 10.71 0.43 -3.45
N MET A 61 10.13 -0.74 -3.18
CA MET A 61 10.63 -2.00 -3.73
C MET A 61 10.54 -2.01 -5.25
N LYS A 62 9.43 -1.52 -5.80
CA LYS A 62 9.27 -1.38 -7.25
C LYS A 62 10.33 -0.46 -7.83
N LEU A 63 10.55 0.68 -7.21
CA LEU A 63 11.55 1.65 -7.69
C LEU A 63 12.96 1.06 -7.68
N ARG A 64 13.30 0.33 -6.63
CA ARG A 64 14.61 -0.35 -6.54
C ARG A 64 14.78 -1.39 -7.63
N ALA A 65 13.71 -2.15 -7.92
CA ALA A 65 13.74 -3.15 -8.98
C ALA A 65 13.94 -2.51 -10.36
N GLU A 66 13.28 -1.38 -10.60
CA GLU A 66 13.45 -0.63 -11.84
C GLU A 66 14.89 -0.12 -11.99
N ARG A 67 15.48 0.42 -10.93
CA ARG A 67 16.85 0.89 -10.95
C ARG A 67 17.85 -0.25 -11.20
N ALA A 68 17.63 -1.39 -10.54
CA ALA A 68 18.48 -2.55 -10.75
C ALA A 68 18.40 -3.04 -12.20
N GLY A 69 17.20 -3.01 -12.79
CA GLY A 69 16.98 -3.37 -14.18
C GLY A 69 17.70 -2.44 -15.15
N LEU A 70 17.74 -1.14 -14.84
CA LEU A 70 18.45 -0.16 -15.67
C LEU A 70 19.95 -0.31 -15.59
N ASN A 71 20.46 -0.75 -14.44
CA ASN A 71 21.91 -0.91 -14.24
C ASN A 71 22.44 -2.25 -14.73
N LYS A 72 21.59 -3.19 -15.01
CA LYS A 72 21.97 -4.50 -15.55
C LYS A 72 22.02 -4.45 -17.07
N ARG A 73 23.10 -4.07 -17.59
CA ARG A 73 23.35 -4.16 -19.02
C ARG A 73 24.62 -4.93 -19.30
#